data_a84b15e7898ecaf36512b1c396de9444
#
_entry.id   a84b15e7898ecaf36512b1c396de9444
#
_cell.length_a   1.000
_cell.length_b   1.000
_cell.length_c   1.000
_cell.angle_alpha   90.00
_cell.angle_beta   90.00
_cell.angle_gamma   90.00
#
_symmetry.space_group_name_H-M   'P 1'
#
loop_
_entity.id
_entity.type
_entity.pdbx_description
1 polymer ?
#
loop_
_entity_poly.entity_id
_entity_poly.type
_entity_poly.pdbx_seq_one_letter_code
_entity_poly.pdbx_strand_id
1 'polypeptide(L)'
;MTVHNELFEFIDNLGDKFVIRLKNNRNSPMHRLDEKTQKDKPLKWADLSFGNRGEKNYQKVCFKKRVYIKPRAVFEWEHIVIQGRLYSMIRVRFYTHDGQSIFKEPMLIITNYSVNDALMAQFVYEMYLQRSKIEGVFKFLKGVLGWETFKVQDFESIKNIIALCFFVGSYFYEIQDELTKDDNVQWICELGGGKGTVSRHFFLRGIEKLLIVHQVEQFKQDFKISNQQVQDALELII
;
A
#
# COMPACT_ATOMS: atom_id res chain seq x y z
N MET A 1 -4.50 -17.07 -24.88
CA MET A 1 -4.34 -17.18 -23.40
C MET A 1 -4.01 -15.82 -22.86
N THR A 2 -4.72 -15.34 -21.85
CA THR A 2 -4.44 -14.02 -21.29
C THR A 2 -3.44 -14.19 -20.15
N VAL A 3 -2.44 -13.33 -20.08
CA VAL A 3 -1.35 -13.29 -19.06
C VAL A 3 -1.85 -13.43 -17.61
N HIS A 4 -3.12 -13.10 -17.34
CA HIS A 4 -3.72 -13.21 -16.02
C HIS A 4 -3.96 -14.65 -15.54
N ASN A 5 -4.26 -15.58 -16.44
CA ASN A 5 -4.57 -16.97 -16.05
C ASN A 5 -3.31 -17.71 -15.61
N GLU A 6 -2.19 -17.46 -16.29
CA GLU A 6 -0.89 -18.03 -15.95
C GLU A 6 -0.41 -17.53 -14.58
N LEU A 7 -0.66 -16.25 -14.27
CA LEU A 7 -0.32 -15.66 -12.97
C LEU A 7 -1.12 -16.30 -11.82
N PHE A 8 -2.41 -16.52 -12.00
CA PHE A 8 -3.24 -17.15 -10.97
C PHE A 8 -2.79 -18.58 -10.69
N GLU A 9 -2.53 -19.34 -11.75
CA GLU A 9 -2.02 -20.69 -11.64
C GLU A 9 -0.64 -20.75 -10.96
N PHE A 10 0.25 -19.83 -11.32
CA PHE A 10 1.58 -19.73 -10.71
C PHE A 10 1.49 -19.49 -9.20
N ILE A 11 0.67 -18.51 -8.76
CA ILE A 11 0.51 -18.19 -7.34
C ILE A 11 -0.13 -19.36 -6.57
N ASP A 12 -1.16 -20.00 -7.15
CA ASP A 12 -1.80 -21.16 -6.55
C ASP A 12 -0.84 -22.34 -6.40
N ASN A 13 0.05 -22.56 -7.36
CA ASN A 13 1.06 -23.63 -7.29
C ASN A 13 2.09 -23.38 -6.18
N LEU A 14 2.33 -22.12 -5.80
CA LEU A 14 3.14 -21.77 -4.64
C LEU A 14 2.41 -21.99 -3.30
N GLY A 15 1.09 -22.24 -3.31
CA GLY A 15 0.28 -22.31 -2.12
C GLY A 15 -0.08 -20.97 -1.50
N ASP A 16 0.26 -19.88 -2.19
CA ASP A 16 0.05 -18.52 -1.71
C ASP A 16 -1.38 -18.04 -1.93
N LYS A 17 -1.80 -17.06 -1.11
CA LYS A 17 -3.07 -16.36 -1.26
C LYS A 17 -2.88 -15.06 -2.02
N PHE A 18 -3.87 -14.71 -2.85
CA PHE A 18 -3.83 -13.46 -3.60
C PHE A 18 -5.15 -12.69 -3.53
N VAL A 19 -5.05 -11.37 -3.69
CA VAL A 19 -6.17 -10.44 -3.86
C VAL A 19 -5.82 -9.47 -4.97
N ILE A 20 -6.49 -9.59 -6.12
CA ILE A 20 -6.15 -8.83 -7.33
C ILE A 20 -7.38 -8.04 -7.81
N ARG A 21 -7.19 -6.74 -8.07
CA ARG A 21 -8.22 -5.90 -8.69
C ARG A 21 -8.26 -6.14 -10.20
N LEU A 22 -9.46 -6.36 -10.71
CA LEU A 22 -9.73 -6.51 -12.13
C LEU A 22 -10.20 -5.18 -12.74
N LYS A 23 -9.89 -4.99 -14.03
CA LYS A 23 -10.45 -3.88 -14.82
C LYS A 23 -11.81 -4.28 -15.38
N ASN A 24 -12.82 -3.44 -15.16
CA ASN A 24 -14.20 -3.71 -15.55
C ASN A 24 -14.38 -3.98 -17.06
N ASN A 25 -13.61 -3.27 -17.89
CA ASN A 25 -13.72 -3.33 -19.36
C ASN A 25 -12.89 -4.44 -20.01
N ARG A 26 -12.19 -5.28 -19.24
CA ARG A 26 -11.46 -6.43 -19.80
C ARG A 26 -12.35 -7.65 -19.90
N ASN A 27 -12.05 -8.48 -20.91
CA ASN A 27 -12.72 -9.76 -21.09
C ASN A 27 -12.36 -10.72 -19.95
N SER A 28 -13.37 -11.44 -19.47
CA SER A 28 -13.18 -12.58 -18.59
C SER A 28 -12.84 -13.83 -19.43
N PRO A 29 -12.36 -14.91 -18.82
CA PRO A 29 -12.26 -16.20 -19.51
C PRO A 29 -13.61 -16.85 -19.77
N MET A 30 -14.69 -16.29 -19.27
CA MET A 30 -16.06 -16.77 -19.46
C MET A 30 -16.66 -16.24 -20.75
N HIS A 31 -17.45 -17.07 -21.41
CA HIS A 31 -18.12 -16.78 -22.65
C HIS A 31 -19.64 -16.83 -22.47
N ARG A 32 -20.33 -16.02 -23.25
CA ARG A 32 -21.78 -16.05 -23.37
C ARG A 32 -22.15 -16.17 -24.84
N LEU A 33 -23.12 -17.04 -25.14
CA LEU A 33 -23.68 -17.11 -26.47
C LEU A 33 -24.48 -15.84 -26.76
N ASP A 34 -24.12 -15.13 -27.81
CA ASP A 34 -24.86 -13.95 -28.27
C ASP A 34 -26.15 -14.44 -28.97
N GLU A 35 -27.30 -14.10 -28.39
CA GLU A 35 -28.62 -14.57 -28.86
C GLU A 35 -28.95 -14.16 -30.30
N LYS A 36 -28.40 -13.03 -30.77
CA LYS A 36 -28.63 -12.51 -32.13
C LYS A 36 -27.72 -13.14 -33.18
N THR A 37 -26.46 -13.34 -32.84
CA THR A 37 -25.46 -13.81 -33.80
C THR A 37 -25.12 -15.29 -33.65
N GLN A 38 -25.61 -15.95 -32.62
CA GLN A 38 -25.30 -17.36 -32.27
C GLN A 38 -23.79 -17.60 -32.13
N LYS A 39 -23.00 -16.55 -31.85
CA LYS A 39 -21.54 -16.62 -31.68
C LYS A 39 -21.18 -16.49 -30.22
N ASP A 40 -20.15 -17.22 -29.82
CA ASP A 40 -19.52 -17.10 -28.52
C ASP A 40 -18.85 -15.74 -28.39
N LYS A 41 -19.28 -14.94 -27.42
CA LYS A 41 -18.64 -13.67 -27.05
C LYS A 41 -18.04 -13.75 -25.67
N PRO A 42 -16.80 -13.27 -25.48
CA PRO A 42 -16.22 -13.18 -24.16
C PRO A 42 -17.02 -12.16 -23.33
N LEU A 43 -17.40 -12.55 -22.12
CA LEU A 43 -18.02 -11.64 -21.15
C LEU A 43 -16.96 -10.70 -20.57
N LYS A 44 -17.32 -9.45 -20.39
CA LYS A 44 -16.50 -8.55 -19.57
C LYS A 44 -16.66 -8.91 -18.09
N TRP A 45 -15.64 -8.68 -17.31
CA TRP A 45 -15.70 -8.89 -15.87
C TRP A 45 -16.86 -8.13 -15.19
N ALA A 46 -17.21 -6.94 -15.70
CA ALA A 46 -18.33 -6.15 -15.18
C ALA A 46 -19.72 -6.77 -15.43
N ASP A 47 -19.84 -7.63 -16.46
CA ASP A 47 -21.12 -8.19 -16.91
C ASP A 47 -21.45 -9.52 -16.23
N LEU A 48 -20.58 -10.01 -15.35
CA LEU A 48 -20.84 -11.21 -14.57
C LEU A 48 -21.97 -10.98 -13.54
N SER A 49 -22.83 -11.96 -13.40
CA SER A 49 -23.86 -11.99 -12.35
C SER A 49 -23.26 -12.45 -11.02
N PHE A 50 -23.85 -11.98 -9.93
CA PHE A 50 -23.43 -12.30 -8.57
C PHE A 50 -24.66 -12.79 -7.81
N GLY A 51 -24.60 -14.01 -7.30
CA GLY A 51 -25.72 -14.65 -6.58
C GLY A 51 -25.81 -14.24 -5.12
N ASN A 52 -24.71 -13.84 -4.53
CA ASN A 52 -24.62 -13.51 -3.11
C ASN A 52 -24.42 -12.01 -2.89
N ARG A 53 -24.99 -11.49 -1.78
CA ARG A 53 -24.93 -10.06 -1.47
C ARG A 53 -24.88 -9.81 0.04
N GLY A 54 -24.10 -8.80 0.44
CA GLY A 54 -24.06 -8.28 1.80
C GLY A 54 -23.76 -6.78 1.80
N GLU A 55 -24.01 -6.14 2.94
CA GLU A 55 -23.82 -4.68 3.08
C GLU A 55 -23.07 -4.35 4.37
N LYS A 56 -22.32 -3.24 4.32
CA LYS A 56 -21.66 -2.64 5.49
C LYS A 56 -21.75 -1.13 5.46
N ASN A 57 -22.08 -0.55 6.60
CA ASN A 57 -22.04 0.89 6.80
C ASN A 57 -20.68 1.28 7.35
N TYR A 58 -20.04 2.26 6.74
CA TYR A 58 -18.80 2.86 7.21
C TYR A 58 -19.09 4.21 7.86
N GLN A 59 -18.32 4.58 8.88
CA GLN A 59 -18.45 5.90 9.49
C GLN A 59 -17.99 7.00 8.52
N LYS A 60 -16.89 6.73 7.83
CA LYS A 60 -16.26 7.68 6.93
C LYS A 60 -15.45 6.97 5.85
N VAL A 61 -15.53 7.46 4.62
CA VAL A 61 -14.66 7.04 3.51
C VAL A 61 -14.09 8.28 2.83
N CYS A 62 -12.78 8.28 2.62
CA CYS A 62 -12.09 9.36 1.91
C CYS A 62 -11.70 8.89 0.50
N PHE A 63 -12.08 9.65 -0.52
CA PHE A 63 -11.71 9.35 -1.91
C PHE A 63 -11.44 10.64 -2.70
N LYS A 64 -10.28 10.71 -3.36
CA LYS A 64 -9.84 11.88 -4.15
C LYS A 64 -10.05 13.22 -3.42
N LYS A 65 -9.61 13.31 -2.16
CA LYS A 65 -9.75 14.48 -1.28
C LYS A 65 -11.20 14.80 -0.87
N ARG A 66 -12.19 14.01 -1.27
CA ARG A 66 -13.58 14.14 -0.81
C ARG A 66 -13.82 13.17 0.35
N VAL A 67 -14.59 13.64 1.32
CA VAL A 67 -14.97 12.88 2.51
C VAL A 67 -16.45 12.55 2.40
N TYR A 68 -16.78 11.27 2.49
CA TYR A 68 -18.15 10.76 2.52
C TYR A 68 -18.44 10.27 3.93
N ILE A 69 -19.49 10.81 4.54
CA ILE A 69 -19.92 10.46 5.89
C ILE A 69 -21.02 9.42 5.79
N LYS A 70 -20.91 8.37 6.64
CA LYS A 70 -21.84 7.23 6.71
C LYS A 70 -22.15 6.59 5.34
N PRO A 71 -21.17 6.36 4.47
CA PRO A 71 -21.44 5.68 3.21
C PRO A 71 -21.76 4.20 3.46
N ARG A 72 -22.60 3.64 2.60
CA ARG A 72 -22.93 2.22 2.57
C ARG A 72 -22.12 1.52 1.49
N ALA A 73 -21.41 0.46 1.85
CA ALA A 73 -20.79 -0.45 0.89
C ALA A 73 -21.68 -1.67 0.67
N VAL A 74 -21.84 -2.04 -0.59
CA VAL A 74 -22.51 -3.26 -1.02
C VAL A 74 -21.47 -4.19 -1.59
N PHE A 75 -21.36 -5.38 -1.02
CA PHE A 75 -20.51 -6.46 -1.45
C PHE A 75 -21.37 -7.50 -2.15
N GLU A 76 -21.02 -7.85 -3.36
CA GLU A 76 -21.64 -8.93 -4.12
C GLU A 76 -20.51 -9.91 -4.47
N TRP A 77 -20.75 -11.22 -4.30
CA TRP A 77 -19.72 -12.22 -4.59
C TRP A 77 -20.28 -13.44 -5.28
N GLU A 78 -19.41 -14.12 -6.02
CA GLU A 78 -19.70 -15.34 -6.73
C GLU A 78 -18.45 -16.19 -6.86
N HIS A 79 -18.63 -17.48 -6.92
CA HIS A 79 -17.58 -18.42 -7.23
C HIS A 79 -17.49 -18.64 -8.73
N ILE A 80 -16.29 -18.56 -9.28
CA ILE A 80 -16.03 -18.75 -10.70
C ILE A 80 -14.94 -19.80 -10.90
N VAL A 81 -15.07 -20.59 -11.97
CA VAL A 81 -14.07 -21.59 -12.34
C VAL A 81 -13.23 -21.05 -13.49
N ILE A 82 -11.91 -21.01 -13.31
CA ILE A 82 -10.95 -20.63 -14.34
C ILE A 82 -9.94 -21.77 -14.46
N GLN A 83 -9.86 -22.39 -15.63
CA GLN A 83 -8.95 -23.52 -15.90
C GLN A 83 -9.06 -24.67 -14.88
N GLY A 84 -10.31 -25.00 -14.48
CA GLY A 84 -10.59 -26.06 -13.51
C GLY A 84 -10.35 -25.71 -12.04
N ARG A 85 -9.91 -24.50 -11.72
CA ARG A 85 -9.68 -24.01 -10.35
C ARG A 85 -10.78 -23.04 -9.93
N LEU A 86 -11.18 -23.16 -8.65
CA LEU A 86 -12.22 -22.32 -8.05
C LEU A 86 -11.62 -21.03 -7.47
N TYR A 87 -12.16 -19.90 -7.89
CA TYR A 87 -11.84 -18.58 -7.38
C TYR A 87 -13.10 -17.88 -6.91
N SER A 88 -12.96 -16.92 -5.99
CA SER A 88 -14.04 -16.03 -5.61
C SER A 88 -13.86 -14.68 -6.27
N MET A 89 -14.94 -14.16 -6.83
CA MET A 89 -14.99 -12.84 -7.39
C MET A 89 -15.89 -11.95 -6.54
N ILE A 90 -15.44 -10.76 -6.21
CA ILE A 90 -16.14 -9.80 -5.37
C ILE A 90 -16.35 -8.51 -6.15
N ARG A 91 -17.57 -7.98 -6.14
CA ARG A 91 -17.92 -6.66 -6.65
C ARG A 91 -18.29 -5.75 -5.51
N VAL A 92 -17.59 -4.63 -5.37
CA VAL A 92 -17.82 -3.65 -4.29
C VAL A 92 -18.33 -2.36 -4.88
N ARG A 93 -19.47 -1.88 -4.36
CA ARG A 93 -20.08 -0.58 -4.70
C ARG A 93 -20.27 0.25 -3.45
N PHE A 94 -20.05 1.54 -3.56
CA PHE A 94 -20.29 2.47 -2.47
C PHE A 94 -21.39 3.45 -2.83
N TYR A 95 -22.26 3.69 -1.86
CA TYR A 95 -23.39 4.62 -1.97
C TYR A 95 -23.33 5.66 -0.85
N THR A 96 -23.75 6.88 -1.15
CA THR A 96 -24.02 7.90 -0.15
C THR A 96 -25.23 7.48 0.69
N HIS A 97 -25.50 8.20 1.78
CA HIS A 97 -26.73 8.01 2.58
C HIS A 97 -28.01 8.11 1.73
N ASP A 98 -28.00 8.99 0.73
CA ASP A 98 -29.15 9.23 -0.18
C ASP A 98 -29.23 8.20 -1.33
N GLY A 99 -28.41 7.16 -1.29
CA GLY A 99 -28.42 6.07 -2.27
C GLY A 99 -27.72 6.36 -3.60
N GLN A 100 -27.04 7.52 -3.74
CA GLN A 100 -26.27 7.83 -4.94
C GLN A 100 -24.94 7.06 -4.95
N SER A 101 -24.55 6.56 -6.12
CA SER A 101 -23.27 5.89 -6.28
C SER A 101 -22.10 6.86 -6.12
N ILE A 102 -21.15 6.53 -5.22
CA ILE A 102 -19.95 7.35 -4.98
C ILE A 102 -18.95 7.18 -6.13
N PHE A 103 -18.89 6.00 -6.73
CA PHE A 103 -17.99 5.69 -7.84
C PHE A 103 -18.77 5.36 -9.10
N LYS A 104 -18.29 5.84 -10.24
CA LYS A 104 -18.90 5.57 -11.55
C LYS A 104 -18.95 4.07 -11.85
N GLU A 105 -17.90 3.36 -11.48
CA GLU A 105 -17.76 1.93 -11.73
C GLU A 105 -17.53 1.17 -10.43
N PRO A 106 -18.04 -0.08 -10.32
CA PRO A 106 -17.75 -0.92 -9.18
C PRO A 106 -16.27 -1.31 -9.15
N MET A 107 -15.77 -1.65 -7.97
CA MET A 107 -14.50 -2.32 -7.83
C MET A 107 -14.70 -3.82 -7.95
N LEU A 108 -13.94 -4.46 -8.84
CA LEU A 108 -13.95 -5.92 -9.02
C LEU A 108 -12.64 -6.49 -8.47
N ILE A 109 -12.75 -7.51 -7.65
CA ILE A 109 -11.63 -8.19 -7.00
C ILE A 109 -11.78 -9.69 -7.27
N ILE A 110 -10.68 -10.35 -7.64
CA ILE A 110 -10.58 -11.81 -7.72
C ILE A 110 -9.59 -12.30 -6.66
N THR A 111 -9.89 -13.46 -6.08
CA THR A 111 -9.08 -14.07 -5.03
C THR A 111 -9.21 -15.58 -5.02
N ASN A 112 -8.21 -16.29 -4.50
CA ASN A 112 -8.28 -17.71 -4.17
C ASN A 112 -8.68 -17.97 -2.71
N TYR A 113 -9.12 -16.93 -1.96
CA TYR A 113 -9.87 -17.15 -0.72
C TYR A 113 -11.29 -17.63 -1.04
N SER A 114 -11.81 -18.60 -0.27
CA SER A 114 -13.23 -18.98 -0.33
C SER A 114 -14.08 -17.90 0.34
N VAL A 115 -14.85 -17.19 -0.46
CA VAL A 115 -15.73 -16.12 0.02
C VAL A 115 -17.16 -16.66 0.11
N ASN A 116 -17.55 -17.09 1.30
CA ASN A 116 -18.85 -17.73 1.53
C ASN A 116 -19.87 -16.80 2.19
N ASP A 117 -19.41 -15.68 2.75
CA ASP A 117 -20.25 -14.71 3.44
C ASP A 117 -19.78 -13.26 3.25
N ALA A 118 -20.57 -12.32 3.76
CA ALA A 118 -20.29 -10.89 3.65
C ALA A 118 -19.06 -10.45 4.46
N LEU A 119 -18.76 -11.11 5.57
CA LEU A 119 -17.60 -10.79 6.40
C LEU A 119 -16.30 -11.14 5.67
N MET A 120 -16.28 -12.30 5.00
CA MET A 120 -15.13 -12.70 4.20
C MET A 120 -14.97 -11.82 2.96
N ALA A 121 -16.05 -11.43 2.28
CA ALA A 121 -16.01 -10.49 1.17
C ALA A 121 -15.42 -9.13 1.61
N GLN A 122 -15.83 -8.64 2.78
CA GLN A 122 -15.28 -7.43 3.40
C GLN A 122 -13.80 -7.59 3.75
N PHE A 123 -13.43 -8.70 4.39
CA PHE A 123 -12.03 -8.99 4.75
C PHE A 123 -11.11 -8.92 3.51
N VAL A 124 -11.48 -9.58 2.42
CA VAL A 124 -10.73 -9.56 1.16
C VAL A 124 -10.63 -8.14 0.59
N TYR A 125 -11.72 -7.37 0.67
CA TYR A 125 -11.68 -5.96 0.26
C TYR A 125 -10.72 -5.12 1.12
N GLU A 126 -10.76 -5.29 2.44
CA GLU A 126 -9.86 -4.60 3.37
C GLU A 126 -8.39 -4.99 3.14
N MET A 127 -8.11 -6.27 2.86
CA MET A 127 -6.78 -6.71 2.41
C MET A 127 -6.34 -6.00 1.14
N TYR A 128 -7.22 -5.87 0.14
CA TYR A 128 -6.90 -5.11 -1.06
C TYR A 128 -6.52 -3.65 -0.75
N LEU A 129 -7.19 -3.02 0.20
CA LEU A 129 -6.88 -1.63 0.61
C LEU A 129 -5.47 -1.50 1.23
N GLN A 130 -4.93 -2.57 1.84
CA GLN A 130 -3.56 -2.56 2.39
C GLN A 130 -2.50 -2.37 1.28
N ARG A 131 -2.84 -2.62 0.01
CA ARG A 131 -1.94 -2.39 -1.12
C ARG A 131 -1.36 -0.96 -1.12
N SER A 132 -2.15 0.03 -0.76
CA SER A 132 -1.68 1.42 -0.69
C SER A 132 -0.57 1.63 0.36
N LYS A 133 -0.54 0.80 1.40
CA LYS A 133 0.53 0.83 2.41
C LYS A 133 1.87 0.37 1.82
N ILE A 134 1.84 -0.65 0.94
CA ILE A 134 3.05 -1.12 0.23
C ILE A 134 3.63 0.00 -0.65
N GLU A 135 2.78 0.75 -1.35
CA GLU A 135 3.22 1.93 -2.13
C GLU A 135 3.86 2.99 -1.21
N GLY A 136 3.32 3.18 -0.01
CA GLY A 136 3.90 4.03 1.03
C GLY A 136 5.27 3.52 1.53
N VAL A 137 5.42 2.19 1.71
CA VAL A 137 6.71 1.57 2.06
C VAL A 137 7.74 1.82 0.97
N PHE A 138 7.42 1.55 -0.30
CA PHE A 138 8.34 1.81 -1.39
C PHE A 138 8.72 3.29 -1.50
N LYS A 139 7.76 4.19 -1.33
CA LYS A 139 8.04 5.64 -1.30
C LYS A 139 9.00 6.02 -0.16
N PHE A 140 8.83 5.42 1.01
CA PHE A 140 9.72 5.61 2.15
C PHE A 140 11.12 5.06 1.88
N LEU A 141 11.24 3.83 1.37
CA LEU A 141 12.52 3.20 1.02
C LEU A 141 13.28 4.01 -0.03
N LYS A 142 12.59 4.49 -1.07
CA LYS A 142 13.17 5.29 -2.15
C LYS A 142 13.54 6.70 -1.71
N GLY A 143 12.61 7.40 -1.06
CA GLY A 143 12.74 8.82 -0.77
C GLY A 143 13.52 9.12 0.51
N VAL A 144 13.41 8.28 1.53
CA VAL A 144 14.03 8.53 2.85
C VAL A 144 15.29 7.70 3.04
N LEU A 145 15.25 6.41 2.71
CA LEU A 145 16.43 5.54 2.81
C LEU A 145 17.32 5.60 1.54
N GLY A 146 16.86 6.27 0.49
CA GLY A 146 17.66 6.52 -0.70
C GLY A 146 18.08 5.24 -1.46
N TRP A 147 17.32 4.15 -1.37
CA TRP A 147 17.74 2.85 -1.91
C TRP A 147 18.07 2.85 -3.41
N GLU A 148 17.58 3.84 -4.18
CA GLU A 148 17.89 4.02 -5.60
C GLU A 148 19.13 4.88 -5.84
N THR A 149 19.71 5.48 -4.80
CA THR A 149 20.87 6.37 -4.90
C THR A 149 22.21 5.66 -4.67
N PHE A 150 22.17 4.37 -4.34
CA PHE A 150 23.39 3.59 -4.13
C PHE A 150 24.18 3.43 -5.41
N LYS A 151 25.44 3.86 -5.39
CA LYS A 151 26.39 3.75 -6.50
C LYS A 151 27.14 2.41 -6.50
N VAL A 152 26.47 1.33 -6.11
CA VAL A 152 27.06 -0.01 -6.04
C VAL A 152 26.70 -0.77 -7.30
N GLN A 153 27.68 -1.40 -7.94
CA GLN A 153 27.49 -2.15 -9.18
C GLN A 153 27.43 -3.67 -8.97
N ASP A 154 27.91 -4.16 -7.83
CA ASP A 154 27.90 -5.57 -7.51
C ASP A 154 26.52 -6.03 -7.06
N PHE A 155 26.02 -7.12 -7.68
CA PHE A 155 24.67 -7.65 -7.47
C PHE A 155 24.43 -8.12 -6.02
N GLU A 156 25.41 -8.76 -5.38
CA GLU A 156 25.28 -9.21 -3.99
C GLU A 156 25.23 -8.04 -3.02
N SER A 157 26.02 -7.01 -3.26
CA SER A 157 25.97 -5.78 -2.47
C SER A 157 24.63 -5.06 -2.62
N ILE A 158 24.05 -5.02 -3.84
CA ILE A 158 22.71 -4.47 -4.09
C ILE A 158 21.66 -5.26 -3.31
N LYS A 159 21.69 -6.59 -3.34
CA LYS A 159 20.78 -7.45 -2.58
C LYS A 159 20.86 -7.17 -1.07
N ASN A 160 22.07 -7.10 -0.53
CA ASN A 160 22.28 -6.85 0.88
C ASN A 160 21.76 -5.48 1.32
N ILE A 161 21.98 -4.45 0.51
CA ILE A 161 21.48 -3.10 0.76
C ILE A 161 19.94 -3.09 0.72
N ILE A 162 19.33 -3.72 -0.27
CA ILE A 162 17.88 -3.84 -0.37
C ILE A 162 17.32 -4.58 0.86
N ALA A 163 17.91 -5.69 1.26
CA ALA A 163 17.51 -6.45 2.44
C ALA A 163 17.61 -5.59 3.71
N LEU A 164 18.70 -4.83 3.88
CA LEU A 164 18.87 -3.92 5.00
C LEU A 164 17.81 -2.81 5.00
N CYS A 165 17.51 -2.22 3.84
CA CYS A 165 16.45 -1.21 3.71
C CYS A 165 15.07 -1.77 4.10
N PHE A 166 14.75 -3.00 3.68
CA PHE A 166 13.50 -3.65 4.09
C PHE A 166 13.48 -3.97 5.58
N PHE A 167 14.57 -4.44 6.15
CA PHE A 167 14.70 -4.69 7.59
C PHE A 167 14.46 -3.42 8.41
N VAL A 168 15.16 -2.34 8.07
CA VAL A 168 14.99 -1.03 8.72
C VAL A 168 13.57 -0.50 8.51
N GLY A 169 13.03 -0.63 7.30
CA GLY A 169 11.65 -0.22 6.98
C GLY A 169 10.61 -0.96 7.82
N SER A 170 10.71 -2.31 7.95
CA SER A 170 9.78 -3.10 8.77
C SER A 170 9.88 -2.74 10.25
N TYR A 171 11.08 -2.58 10.78
CA TYR A 171 11.28 -2.13 12.15
C TYR A 171 10.54 -0.81 12.44
N PHE A 172 10.67 0.19 11.55
CA PHE A 172 9.94 1.46 11.71
C PHE A 172 8.43 1.32 11.57
N TYR A 173 7.95 0.31 10.85
CA TYR A 173 6.51 0.04 10.75
C TYR A 173 5.96 -0.62 12.03
N GLU A 174 6.71 -1.51 12.66
CA GLU A 174 6.31 -2.19 13.90
C GLU A 174 6.24 -1.22 15.08
N ILE A 175 7.25 -0.37 15.23
CA ILE A 175 7.34 0.55 16.39
C ILE A 175 6.54 1.85 16.20
N GLN A 176 5.92 2.08 15.06
CA GLN A 176 5.25 3.35 14.76
C GLN A 176 4.20 3.76 15.80
N ASP A 177 3.38 2.81 16.24
CA ASP A 177 2.30 3.08 17.20
C ASP A 177 2.84 3.35 18.62
N GLU A 178 4.01 2.81 18.95
CA GLU A 178 4.73 3.06 20.20
C GLU A 178 5.44 4.41 20.14
N LEU A 179 6.08 4.72 19.03
CA LEU A 179 6.80 5.98 18.81
C LEU A 179 5.89 7.21 18.92
N THR A 180 4.60 7.11 18.58
CA THR A 180 3.67 8.24 18.66
C THR A 180 3.35 8.66 20.10
N LYS A 181 3.67 7.83 21.09
CA LYS A 181 3.38 8.07 22.52
C LYS A 181 4.58 8.59 23.31
N ASP A 182 5.76 8.64 22.71
CA ASP A 182 7.02 9.04 23.36
C ASP A 182 7.34 10.51 23.08
N ASP A 183 7.48 11.31 24.13
CA ASP A 183 7.81 12.73 24.03
C ASP A 183 9.17 12.98 23.37
N ASN A 184 10.14 12.08 23.55
CA ASN A 184 11.44 12.17 22.87
C ASN A 184 11.30 12.01 21.37
N VAL A 185 10.40 11.13 20.93
CA VAL A 185 10.10 10.94 19.50
C VAL A 185 9.45 12.19 18.91
N GLN A 186 8.54 12.81 19.63
CA GLN A 186 7.95 14.07 19.21
C GLN A 186 9.02 15.15 19.04
N TRP A 187 9.91 15.32 20.02
CA TRP A 187 11.04 16.25 19.92
C TRP A 187 11.95 15.96 18.74
N ILE A 188 12.31 14.69 18.51
CA ILE A 188 13.12 14.29 17.33
C ILE A 188 12.39 14.62 16.02
N CYS A 189 11.08 14.41 15.96
CA CYS A 189 10.27 14.77 14.79
C CYS A 189 10.24 16.29 14.56
N GLU A 190 10.14 17.08 15.62
CA GLU A 190 10.20 18.54 15.56
C GLU A 190 11.56 19.02 15.05
N LEU A 191 12.64 18.44 15.55
CA LEU A 191 14.00 18.68 15.04
C LEU A 191 14.10 18.37 13.54
N GLY A 192 13.39 17.33 13.07
CA GLY A 192 13.27 16.97 11.65
C GLY A 192 12.36 17.89 10.82
N GLY A 193 11.70 18.88 11.44
CA GLY A 193 10.80 19.84 10.79
C GLY A 193 9.31 19.46 10.86
N GLY A 194 8.92 18.57 11.78
CA GLY A 194 7.57 18.01 11.92
C GLY A 194 6.50 18.95 12.46
N LYS A 195 6.86 20.06 13.11
CA LYS A 195 5.94 21.07 13.66
C LYS A 195 4.74 20.43 14.39
N GLY A 196 4.99 19.56 15.38
CA GLY A 196 3.97 18.83 16.13
C GLY A 196 3.41 17.59 15.42
N THR A 197 3.91 17.25 14.24
CA THR A 197 3.50 16.04 13.50
C THR A 197 4.53 14.93 13.69
N VAL A 198 4.11 13.82 14.31
CA VAL A 198 4.93 12.61 14.40
C VAL A 198 4.80 11.80 13.11
N SER A 199 5.90 11.63 12.40
CA SER A 199 5.97 10.77 11.22
C SER A 199 7.36 10.20 11.04
N ARG A 200 7.45 9.03 10.41
CA ARG A 200 8.73 8.37 10.10
C ARG A 200 9.70 9.27 9.34
N HIS A 201 9.20 10.06 8.41
CA HIS A 201 10.01 10.99 7.62
C HIS A 201 10.65 12.05 8.50
N PHE A 202 9.88 12.71 9.36
CA PHE A 202 10.42 13.73 10.28
C PHE A 202 11.31 13.12 11.34
N PHE A 203 10.98 11.93 11.85
CA PHE A 203 11.80 11.22 12.82
C PHE A 203 13.20 10.92 12.26
N LEU A 204 13.29 10.33 11.06
CA LEU A 204 14.57 10.03 10.43
C LEU A 204 15.39 11.29 10.11
N ARG A 205 14.76 12.36 9.64
CA ARG A 205 15.44 13.65 9.46
C ARG A 205 15.93 14.24 10.79
N GLY A 206 15.21 14.03 11.87
CA GLY A 206 15.63 14.41 13.21
C GLY A 206 16.86 13.63 13.66
N ILE A 207 16.83 12.30 13.50
CA ILE A 207 17.98 11.42 13.78
C ILE A 207 19.19 11.82 12.94
N GLU A 208 19.03 12.08 11.65
CA GLU A 208 20.11 12.54 10.78
C GLU A 208 20.79 13.82 11.33
N LYS A 209 19.99 14.79 11.77
CA LYS A 209 20.53 16.01 12.40
C LYS A 209 21.26 15.73 13.71
N LEU A 210 20.72 14.83 14.56
CA LEU A 210 21.39 14.41 15.79
C LEU A 210 22.72 13.73 15.54
N LEU A 211 22.80 12.88 14.51
CA LEU A 211 24.04 12.22 14.11
C LEU A 211 25.08 13.24 13.62
N ILE A 212 24.66 14.24 12.85
CA ILE A 212 25.55 15.33 12.40
C ILE A 212 26.10 16.10 13.61
N VAL A 213 25.22 16.46 14.56
CA VAL A 213 25.66 17.15 15.79
C VAL A 213 26.65 16.28 16.57
N HIS A 214 26.35 15.00 16.74
CA HIS A 214 27.26 14.07 17.43
C HIS A 214 28.61 13.95 16.73
N GLN A 215 28.64 13.83 15.40
CA GLN A 215 29.87 13.81 14.62
C GLN A 215 30.69 15.10 14.78
N VAL A 216 30.02 16.26 14.78
CA VAL A 216 30.68 17.53 15.02
C VAL A 216 31.29 17.60 16.42
N GLU A 217 30.58 17.15 17.45
CA GLU A 217 31.10 17.12 18.81
C GLU A 217 32.30 16.16 18.95
N GLN A 218 32.23 14.96 18.36
CA GLN A 218 33.38 14.04 18.31
C GLN A 218 34.58 14.69 17.60
N PHE A 219 34.36 15.30 16.44
CA PHE A 219 35.40 15.99 15.69
C PHE A 219 36.07 17.10 16.52
N LYS A 220 35.28 17.91 17.25
CA LYS A 220 35.81 18.91 18.17
C LYS A 220 36.70 18.32 19.26
N GLN A 221 36.29 17.19 19.86
CA GLN A 221 37.07 16.51 20.89
C GLN A 221 38.37 15.95 20.32
N ASP A 222 38.32 15.29 19.17
CA ASP A 222 39.48 14.66 18.54
C ASP A 222 40.55 15.69 18.13
N PHE A 223 40.13 16.85 17.62
CA PHE A 223 41.00 17.91 17.16
C PHE A 223 41.18 19.05 18.17
N LYS A 224 40.59 18.96 19.37
CA LYS A 224 40.65 20.02 20.43
C LYS A 224 40.20 21.40 19.93
N ILE A 225 39.19 21.43 19.05
CA ILE A 225 38.66 22.66 18.43
C ILE A 225 37.66 23.31 19.38
N SER A 226 37.81 24.61 19.62
CA SER A 226 36.86 25.39 20.42
C SER A 226 35.57 25.71 19.67
N ASN A 227 34.49 25.99 20.40
CA ASN A 227 33.22 26.43 19.79
C ASN A 227 33.39 27.71 18.97
N GLN A 228 34.29 28.63 19.40
CA GLN A 228 34.58 29.87 18.67
C GLN A 228 35.21 29.59 17.29
N GLN A 229 36.16 28.68 17.24
CA GLN A 229 36.79 28.30 15.97
C GLN A 229 35.80 27.64 14.98
N VAL A 230 34.83 26.90 15.46
CA VAL A 230 33.76 26.35 14.60
C VAL A 230 32.85 27.47 14.08
N GLN A 231 32.52 28.43 14.94
CA GLN A 231 31.68 29.57 14.57
C GLN A 231 32.37 30.46 13.53
N ASP A 232 33.66 30.78 13.76
CA ASP A 232 34.48 31.55 12.83
C ASP A 232 34.57 30.85 11.44
N ALA A 233 34.70 29.51 11.43
CA ALA A 233 34.73 28.76 10.17
C ALA A 233 33.37 28.74 9.44
N LEU A 234 32.23 28.70 10.18
CA LEU A 234 30.89 28.77 9.58
C LEU A 234 30.60 30.16 8.99
N GLU A 235 31.07 31.24 9.63
CA GLU A 235 30.92 32.61 9.12
C GLU A 235 31.73 32.86 7.85
N LEU A 236 32.77 32.07 7.59
CA LEU A 236 33.56 32.15 6.35
C LEU A 236 32.89 31.42 5.16
N ILE A 237 31.89 30.59 5.39
CA ILE A 237 31.22 29.78 4.37
C ILE A 237 29.89 30.41 3.91
N ILE A 238 29.32 31.32 4.69
CA ILE A 238 28.08 32.06 4.41
C ILE A 238 28.44 33.41 3.74
#